data_7345726cf3831712375cf46bd5403f9a
#
_entry.id   7345726cf3831712375cf46bd5403f9a
#
_cell.length_a   1.000
_cell.length_b   1.000
_cell.length_c   1.000
_cell.angle_alpha   90.00
_cell.angle_beta   90.00
_cell.angle_gamma   90.00
#
_symmetry.space_group_name_H-M   'P 1'
#
loop_
_entity.id
_entity.type
_entity.pdbx_description
1 polymer ?
#
loop_
_entity_poly.entity_id
_entity_poly.type
_entity_poly.pdbx_seq_one_letter_code
_entity_poly.pdbx_strand_id
1 'polypeptide(L)'
;MTHTIDYKGFYLAFRDISRLVHSSTSVQEVIDLAVQKTTELLNARGALLRIHNRETDHFEVAAACGFAEQYLGKGPVSREQLQLDLNHRDDVCIFKDIWQAPRVDSPQRAWDAGVRMILDYPLHHDDAILGVIRVYLAEAQEFSQAQLDFTISIGEQCACALNKARLIENQQSQYNHLVLQTEKLSALGRMAAGIAHEINNPLGGILLYSSNMFKKAGDDDPCKKGLEIIMRETTRGKGIIQELLEFSRHKTPNKIRLNLNDTLLKALSILENEFMLRHIKVTQTLAEDLEDILMDGNQMEQVFINLLLNAAQAIDKQGQIHIETRMDADRGLEIVEIADDGCGIAPEEAGKLFEPFYSTKSTGTGLGLAVSYGIVRNHEGQIRVASQLNKGTCMTIELPLDRPAASALKNQGKA
;
A
#
# COMPACT_ATOMS: atom_id res chain seq x y z
N MET A 1 -50.77 25.88 3.04
CA MET A 1 -50.62 25.38 4.44
C MET A 1 -49.17 25.47 4.81
N THR A 2 -48.83 26.31 5.78
CA THR A 2 -47.44 26.41 6.27
C THR A 2 -47.09 25.11 6.96
N HIS A 3 -46.32 24.22 6.28
CA HIS A 3 -45.77 23.04 6.90
C HIS A 3 -44.84 23.46 8.04
N THR A 4 -45.21 23.13 9.26
CA THR A 4 -44.37 23.36 10.43
C THR A 4 -43.12 22.49 10.27
N ILE A 5 -41.95 23.11 10.18
CA ILE A 5 -40.67 22.41 10.01
C ILE A 5 -40.39 21.58 11.27
N ASP A 6 -40.20 20.28 11.13
CA ASP A 6 -39.86 19.36 12.24
C ASP A 6 -38.36 19.38 12.53
N TYR A 7 -37.84 20.44 13.10
CA TYR A 7 -36.43 20.56 13.52
C TYR A 7 -36.02 19.47 14.49
N LYS A 8 -36.93 19.00 15.36
CA LYS A 8 -36.64 17.94 16.31
C LYS A 8 -36.46 16.60 15.61
N GLY A 9 -37.31 16.32 14.62
CA GLY A 9 -37.16 15.12 13.77
C GLY A 9 -35.86 15.12 13.00
N PHE A 10 -35.49 16.25 12.39
CA PHE A 10 -34.19 16.40 11.68
C PHE A 10 -33.00 16.14 12.60
N TYR A 11 -32.98 16.74 13.80
CA TYR A 11 -31.92 16.54 14.77
C TYR A 11 -31.81 15.05 15.22
N LEU A 12 -32.95 14.42 15.52
CA LEU A 12 -32.97 13.02 15.96
C LEU A 12 -32.47 12.09 14.87
N ALA A 13 -32.89 12.27 13.64
CA ALA A 13 -32.44 11.48 12.50
C ALA A 13 -30.92 11.64 12.26
N PHE A 14 -30.42 12.88 12.24
CA PHE A 14 -29.00 13.15 12.14
C PHE A 14 -28.20 12.49 13.25
N ARG A 15 -28.64 12.62 14.51
CA ARG A 15 -27.99 12.00 15.67
C ARG A 15 -27.92 10.48 15.53
N ASP A 16 -29.03 9.86 15.12
CA ASP A 16 -29.12 8.40 15.04
C ASP A 16 -28.24 7.86 13.90
N ILE A 17 -28.21 8.52 12.75
CA ILE A 17 -27.30 8.19 11.62
C ILE A 17 -25.85 8.42 12.03
N SER A 18 -25.52 9.56 12.63
CA SER A 18 -24.17 9.87 13.10
C SER A 18 -23.67 8.83 14.12
N ARG A 19 -24.55 8.35 15.02
CA ARG A 19 -24.21 7.28 15.95
C ARG A 19 -23.85 5.99 15.23
N LEU A 20 -24.59 5.60 14.20
CA LEU A 20 -24.26 4.41 13.38
C LEU A 20 -22.93 4.56 12.64
N VAL A 21 -22.63 5.72 12.09
CA VAL A 21 -21.33 5.98 11.41
C VAL A 21 -20.15 5.79 12.38
N HIS A 22 -20.31 6.17 13.64
CA HIS A 22 -19.24 6.04 14.65
C HIS A 22 -19.17 4.65 15.28
N SER A 23 -20.28 3.91 15.38
CA SER A 23 -20.29 2.51 15.82
C SER A 23 -19.68 1.64 14.70
N SER A 24 -19.16 0.45 15.05
CA SER A 24 -18.58 -0.48 14.08
C SER A 24 -19.61 -1.16 13.16
N THR A 25 -20.75 -0.53 12.96
CA THR A 25 -21.92 -1.08 12.26
C THR A 25 -21.68 -1.13 10.75
N SER A 26 -22.41 -1.98 10.07
CA SER A 26 -22.41 -2.12 8.61
C SER A 26 -22.73 -0.79 7.91
N VAL A 27 -22.00 -0.45 6.87
CA VAL A 27 -22.32 0.71 6.01
C VAL A 27 -23.74 0.61 5.47
N GLN A 28 -24.22 -0.60 5.19
CA GLN A 28 -25.58 -0.85 4.71
C GLN A 28 -26.64 -0.30 5.66
N GLU A 29 -26.48 -0.51 6.97
CA GLU A 29 -27.42 0.01 7.98
C GLU A 29 -27.48 1.55 8.01
N VAL A 30 -26.33 2.20 7.79
CA VAL A 30 -26.27 3.67 7.72
C VAL A 30 -27.05 4.20 6.51
N ILE A 31 -26.83 3.63 5.34
CA ILE A 31 -27.48 4.08 4.10
C ILE A 31 -28.97 3.74 4.08
N ASP A 32 -29.37 2.58 4.62
CA ASP A 32 -30.77 2.19 4.73
C ASP A 32 -31.53 3.17 5.64
N LEU A 33 -30.97 3.46 6.82
CA LEU A 33 -31.56 4.43 7.75
C LEU A 33 -31.60 5.84 7.16
N ALA A 34 -30.55 6.25 6.44
CA ALA A 34 -30.50 7.56 5.79
C ALA A 34 -31.61 7.72 4.75
N VAL A 35 -31.79 6.73 3.87
CA VAL A 35 -32.83 6.71 2.84
C VAL A 35 -34.23 6.72 3.47
N GLN A 36 -34.45 5.90 4.51
CA GLN A 36 -35.69 5.86 5.25
C GLN A 36 -36.02 7.22 5.91
N LYS A 37 -35.07 7.79 6.68
CA LYS A 37 -35.28 9.08 7.37
C LYS A 37 -35.47 10.25 6.42
N THR A 38 -34.75 10.25 5.31
CA THR A 38 -34.95 11.24 4.26
C THR A 38 -36.36 11.16 3.66
N THR A 39 -36.88 9.94 3.41
CA THR A 39 -38.24 9.72 2.92
C THR A 39 -39.29 10.21 3.92
N GLU A 40 -39.13 9.85 5.20
CA GLU A 40 -40.10 10.23 6.28
C GLU A 40 -40.13 11.73 6.50
N LEU A 41 -38.99 12.38 6.70
CA LEU A 41 -38.91 13.78 7.14
C LEU A 41 -39.11 14.79 6.04
N LEU A 42 -38.84 14.44 4.80
CA LEU A 42 -39.17 15.29 3.63
C LEU A 42 -40.58 15.02 3.09
N ASN A 43 -41.34 14.13 3.74
CA ASN A 43 -42.64 13.67 3.27
C ASN A 43 -42.63 13.24 1.80
N ALA A 44 -41.58 12.50 1.45
CA ALA A 44 -41.33 12.07 0.09
C ALA A 44 -42.12 10.79 -0.27
N ARG A 45 -42.37 10.57 -1.56
CA ARG A 45 -42.93 9.31 -2.07
C ARG A 45 -41.91 8.18 -1.98
N GLY A 46 -40.61 8.50 -1.90
CA GLY A 46 -39.52 7.58 -1.73
C GLY A 46 -38.18 8.26 -1.95
N ALA A 47 -37.14 7.58 -1.54
CA ALA A 47 -35.76 7.97 -1.80
C ALA A 47 -34.91 6.76 -2.17
N LEU A 48 -33.82 7.00 -2.87
CA LEU A 48 -32.80 5.98 -3.15
C LEU A 48 -31.41 6.57 -3.00
N LEU A 49 -30.46 5.69 -2.67
CA LEU A 49 -29.03 6.01 -2.65
C LEU A 49 -28.32 5.11 -3.66
N ARG A 50 -27.52 5.74 -4.54
CA ARG A 50 -26.61 5.05 -5.45
C ARG A 50 -25.18 5.27 -5.02
N ILE A 51 -24.35 4.23 -5.14
CA ILE A 51 -22.92 4.28 -4.83
C ILE A 51 -22.12 4.17 -6.13
N HIS A 52 -21.06 4.96 -6.23
CA HIS A 52 -20.13 4.92 -7.35
C HIS A 52 -19.19 3.73 -7.27
N ASN A 53 -19.29 2.84 -8.26
CA ASN A 53 -18.34 1.75 -8.48
C ASN A 53 -17.19 2.27 -9.35
N ARG A 54 -15.97 2.32 -8.80
CA ARG A 54 -14.77 2.86 -9.49
C ARG A 54 -14.26 1.97 -10.62
N GLU A 55 -14.49 0.65 -10.54
CA GLU A 55 -14.00 -0.29 -11.56
C GLU A 55 -14.80 -0.16 -12.86
N THR A 56 -16.10 0.06 -12.74
CA THR A 56 -17.02 0.18 -13.87
C THR A 56 -17.35 1.62 -14.25
N ASP A 57 -16.98 2.60 -13.41
CA ASP A 57 -17.36 4.03 -13.48
C ASP A 57 -18.88 4.26 -13.56
N HIS A 58 -19.63 3.40 -12.87
CA HIS A 58 -21.10 3.45 -12.83
C HIS A 58 -21.62 3.60 -11.40
N PHE A 59 -22.86 4.07 -11.29
CA PHE A 59 -23.58 4.22 -10.03
C PHE A 59 -24.62 3.11 -9.89
N GLU A 60 -24.52 2.33 -8.82
CA GLU A 60 -25.38 1.19 -8.51
C GLU A 60 -26.32 1.53 -7.35
N VAL A 61 -27.56 1.02 -7.38
CA VAL A 61 -28.51 1.24 -6.29
C VAL A 61 -28.11 0.43 -5.08
N ALA A 62 -27.78 1.10 -3.97
CA ALA A 62 -27.37 0.49 -2.72
C ALA A 62 -28.52 0.43 -1.69
N ALA A 63 -29.43 1.42 -1.69
CA ALA A 63 -30.62 1.43 -0.85
C ALA A 63 -31.77 2.17 -1.52
N ALA A 64 -33.02 1.80 -1.21
CA ALA A 64 -34.21 2.47 -1.67
C ALA A 64 -35.36 2.30 -0.68
N CYS A 65 -36.27 3.27 -0.63
CA CYS A 65 -37.45 3.27 0.23
C CYS A 65 -38.67 3.81 -0.52
N GLY A 66 -39.86 3.27 -0.27
CA GLY A 66 -41.11 3.73 -0.86
C GLY A 66 -41.16 3.52 -2.38
N PHE A 67 -41.65 4.54 -3.13
CA PHE A 67 -41.71 4.46 -4.58
C PHE A 67 -40.40 4.05 -5.24
N ALA A 68 -39.27 4.40 -4.64
CA ALA A 68 -37.93 4.13 -5.18
C ALA A 68 -37.54 2.64 -5.12
N GLU A 69 -38.22 1.78 -4.35
CA GLU A 69 -37.92 0.34 -4.25
C GLU A 69 -38.03 -0.38 -5.58
N GLN A 70 -38.84 0.13 -6.52
CA GLN A 70 -38.93 -0.39 -7.89
C GLN A 70 -37.61 -0.30 -8.68
N TYR A 71 -36.64 0.47 -8.19
CA TYR A 71 -35.32 0.61 -8.79
C TYR A 71 -34.29 -0.35 -8.21
N LEU A 72 -34.63 -1.11 -7.16
CA LEU A 72 -33.79 -2.18 -6.64
C LEU A 72 -33.62 -3.26 -7.72
N GLY A 73 -32.38 -3.68 -7.95
CA GLY A 73 -32.03 -4.65 -8.99
C GLY A 73 -32.03 -4.13 -10.44
N LYS A 74 -32.28 -2.83 -10.67
CA LYS A 74 -32.06 -2.22 -11.98
C LYS A 74 -30.56 -1.96 -12.20
N GLY A 75 -30.16 -2.06 -13.46
CA GLY A 75 -28.77 -1.94 -13.88
C GLY A 75 -28.09 -0.62 -13.47
N PRO A 76 -26.76 -0.59 -13.55
CA PRO A 76 -25.95 0.55 -13.20
C PRO A 76 -26.18 1.74 -14.14
N VAL A 77 -25.82 2.93 -13.66
CA VAL A 77 -26.05 4.21 -14.32
C VAL A 77 -24.74 4.96 -14.47
N SER A 78 -24.42 5.49 -15.65
CA SER A 78 -23.22 6.32 -15.83
C SER A 78 -23.37 7.71 -15.21
N ARG A 79 -22.23 8.37 -14.97
CA ARG A 79 -22.19 9.76 -14.47
C ARG A 79 -22.91 10.73 -15.40
N GLU A 80 -22.70 10.61 -16.71
CA GLU A 80 -23.35 11.43 -17.73
C GLU A 80 -24.88 11.29 -17.71
N GLN A 81 -25.35 10.06 -17.47
CA GLN A 81 -26.78 9.78 -17.37
C GLN A 81 -27.43 10.40 -16.11
N LEU A 82 -26.65 10.62 -15.05
CA LEU A 82 -27.13 11.31 -13.85
C LEU A 82 -27.03 12.85 -13.97
N GLN A 83 -26.34 13.36 -15.01
CA GLN A 83 -26.09 14.79 -15.21
C GLN A 83 -25.50 15.47 -13.95
N LEU A 84 -24.63 14.76 -13.26
CA LEU A 84 -23.97 15.29 -12.06
C LEU A 84 -22.91 16.32 -12.47
N ASP A 85 -23.13 17.57 -12.10
CA ASP A 85 -22.15 18.64 -12.29
C ASP A 85 -21.12 18.60 -11.16
N LEU A 86 -19.85 18.45 -11.52
CA LEU A 86 -18.73 18.39 -10.58
C LEU A 86 -18.33 19.76 -10.04
N ASN A 87 -18.79 20.83 -10.66
CA ASN A 87 -18.36 22.20 -10.33
C ASN A 87 -19.07 22.77 -9.10
N HIS A 88 -20.18 22.15 -8.67
CA HIS A 88 -21.00 22.60 -7.54
C HIS A 88 -21.01 21.52 -6.44
N ARG A 89 -20.04 21.56 -5.54
CA ARG A 89 -19.82 20.54 -4.50
C ARG A 89 -20.96 20.40 -3.49
N ASP A 90 -21.69 21.50 -3.22
CA ASP A 90 -22.67 21.56 -2.14
C ASP A 90 -24.10 21.79 -2.66
N ASP A 91 -24.33 21.76 -3.97
CA ASP A 91 -25.63 22.10 -4.53
C ASP A 91 -26.55 20.89 -4.62
N VAL A 92 -27.67 21.02 -3.94
CA VAL A 92 -28.83 20.14 -4.13
C VAL A 92 -29.44 20.44 -5.48
N CYS A 93 -29.47 19.46 -6.38
CA CYS A 93 -30.10 19.62 -7.69
C CYS A 93 -31.60 19.36 -7.60
N ILE A 94 -32.41 20.36 -7.92
CA ILE A 94 -33.87 20.29 -7.81
C ILE A 94 -34.53 20.34 -9.20
N PHE A 95 -35.20 19.26 -9.56
CA PHE A 95 -35.95 19.14 -10.82
C PHE A 95 -37.45 19.29 -10.53
N LYS A 96 -37.99 20.52 -10.75
CA LYS A 96 -39.40 20.84 -10.50
C LYS A 96 -40.36 20.16 -11.50
N ASP A 97 -39.83 19.67 -12.60
CA ASP A 97 -40.56 18.92 -13.63
C ASP A 97 -39.92 17.55 -13.85
N ILE A 98 -40.67 16.52 -13.54
CA ILE A 98 -40.22 15.13 -13.68
C ILE A 98 -39.86 14.73 -15.12
N TRP A 99 -40.42 15.42 -16.11
CA TRP A 99 -40.15 15.18 -17.53
C TRP A 99 -38.78 15.70 -17.97
N GLN A 100 -38.21 16.63 -17.20
CA GLN A 100 -36.91 17.23 -17.42
C GLN A 100 -35.85 16.62 -16.52
N ALA A 101 -36.24 15.79 -15.54
CA ALA A 101 -35.33 15.19 -14.60
C ALA A 101 -34.49 14.08 -15.29
N PRO A 102 -33.15 14.07 -15.10
CA PRO A 102 -32.31 13.06 -15.69
C PRO A 102 -32.68 11.67 -15.15
N ARG A 103 -32.74 10.72 -16.06
CA ARG A 103 -32.95 9.29 -15.77
C ARG A 103 -34.11 8.91 -14.86
N VAL A 104 -35.26 9.36 -15.22
CA VAL A 104 -36.51 8.71 -14.82
C VAL A 104 -36.86 7.71 -15.93
N ASP A 105 -36.61 6.41 -15.71
CA ASP A 105 -36.80 5.37 -16.75
C ASP A 105 -38.19 5.35 -17.38
N SER A 106 -39.16 5.84 -16.65
CA SER A 106 -40.54 6.00 -17.15
C SER A 106 -41.15 7.21 -16.43
N PRO A 107 -41.00 8.42 -16.95
CA PRO A 107 -41.61 9.61 -16.37
C PRO A 107 -43.13 9.44 -16.19
N GLN A 108 -43.80 8.74 -17.13
CA GLN A 108 -45.24 8.47 -17.02
C GLN A 108 -45.55 7.60 -15.78
N ARG A 109 -44.84 6.54 -15.52
CA ARG A 109 -45.06 5.69 -14.31
C ARG A 109 -44.81 6.46 -13.02
N ALA A 110 -43.79 7.29 -12.97
CA ALA A 110 -43.52 8.14 -11.82
C ALA A 110 -44.61 9.18 -11.62
N TRP A 111 -45.11 9.77 -12.72
CA TRP A 111 -46.23 10.69 -12.70
C TRP A 111 -47.51 10.01 -12.19
N ASP A 112 -47.81 8.81 -12.69
CA ASP A 112 -48.98 8.02 -12.29
C ASP A 112 -48.90 7.58 -10.82
N ALA A 113 -47.69 7.33 -10.32
CA ALA A 113 -47.41 7.07 -8.91
C ALA A 113 -47.43 8.34 -8.03
N GLY A 114 -47.74 9.49 -8.61
CA GLY A 114 -47.88 10.76 -7.90
C GLY A 114 -46.55 11.48 -7.62
N VAL A 115 -45.46 11.13 -8.32
CA VAL A 115 -44.20 11.91 -8.26
C VAL A 115 -44.29 13.11 -9.20
N ARG A 116 -43.92 14.27 -8.70
CA ARG A 116 -43.93 15.54 -9.47
C ARG A 116 -42.59 16.22 -9.53
N MET A 117 -41.71 15.96 -8.58
CA MET A 117 -40.47 16.64 -8.39
C MET A 117 -39.41 15.69 -7.92
N ILE A 118 -38.17 15.93 -8.29
CA ILE A 118 -37.00 15.15 -7.87
C ILE A 118 -35.96 16.10 -7.28
N LEU A 119 -35.34 15.64 -6.21
CA LEU A 119 -34.19 16.29 -5.59
C LEU A 119 -33.02 15.27 -5.59
N ASP A 120 -31.89 15.70 -6.13
CA ASP A 120 -30.64 14.94 -6.12
C ASP A 120 -29.59 15.65 -5.27
N TYR A 121 -28.91 14.91 -4.40
CA TYR A 121 -27.76 15.38 -3.66
C TYR A 121 -26.56 14.44 -3.90
N PRO A 122 -25.47 14.92 -4.53
CA PRO A 122 -24.27 14.14 -4.71
C PRO A 122 -23.50 14.03 -3.40
N LEU A 123 -23.03 12.82 -3.08
CA LEU A 123 -22.24 12.50 -1.89
C LEU A 123 -20.77 12.74 -2.21
N HIS A 124 -20.22 13.84 -1.73
CA HIS A 124 -18.83 14.21 -1.95
C HIS A 124 -17.92 13.76 -0.80
N HIS A 125 -16.71 13.36 -1.15
CA HIS A 125 -15.59 13.27 -0.22
C HIS A 125 -14.33 13.73 -0.96
N ASP A 126 -13.71 14.80 -0.48
CA ASP A 126 -12.66 15.55 -1.19
C ASP A 126 -13.14 15.95 -2.61
N ASP A 127 -12.40 15.55 -3.64
CA ASP A 127 -12.74 15.85 -5.04
C ASP A 127 -13.54 14.73 -5.73
N ALA A 128 -13.94 13.67 -4.99
CA ALA A 128 -14.61 12.52 -5.57
C ALA A 128 -16.08 12.42 -5.18
N ILE A 129 -16.95 12.11 -6.16
CA ILE A 129 -18.34 11.73 -5.91
C ILE A 129 -18.36 10.25 -5.53
N LEU A 130 -18.81 9.95 -4.31
CA LEU A 130 -18.94 8.59 -3.79
C LEU A 130 -20.30 7.96 -4.10
N GLY A 131 -21.31 8.79 -4.32
CA GLY A 131 -22.68 8.36 -4.57
C GLY A 131 -23.62 9.54 -4.82
N VAL A 132 -24.91 9.24 -4.85
CA VAL A 132 -25.99 10.24 -4.96
C VAL A 132 -27.22 9.77 -4.19
N ILE A 133 -27.83 10.66 -3.41
CA ILE A 133 -29.17 10.48 -2.85
C ILE A 133 -30.17 11.15 -3.78
N ARG A 134 -31.18 10.42 -4.21
CA ARG A 134 -32.31 10.91 -5.02
C ARG A 134 -33.60 10.79 -4.23
N VAL A 135 -34.37 11.90 -4.12
CA VAL A 135 -35.62 11.95 -3.41
C VAL A 135 -36.76 12.24 -4.40
N TYR A 136 -37.82 11.45 -4.31
CA TYR A 136 -39.02 11.57 -5.15
C TYR A 136 -40.17 12.22 -4.38
N LEU A 137 -40.69 13.35 -4.84
CA LEU A 137 -41.67 14.19 -4.14
C LEU A 137 -43.03 14.22 -4.85
N ALA A 138 -44.10 14.26 -4.04
CA ALA A 138 -45.47 14.23 -4.55
C ALA A 138 -45.93 15.54 -5.17
N GLU A 139 -45.39 16.66 -4.73
CA GLU A 139 -45.78 17.99 -5.13
C GLU A 139 -44.54 18.83 -5.41
N ALA A 140 -44.66 19.75 -6.37
CA ALA A 140 -43.62 20.76 -6.54
C ALA A 140 -43.73 21.77 -5.38
N GLN A 141 -42.70 21.75 -4.53
CA GLN A 141 -42.62 22.62 -3.36
C GLN A 141 -41.32 23.41 -3.35
N GLU A 142 -41.31 24.50 -2.62
CA GLU A 142 -40.09 25.20 -2.27
C GLU A 142 -39.55 24.59 -0.97
N PHE A 143 -38.24 24.26 -0.97
CA PHE A 143 -37.57 23.76 0.22
C PHE A 143 -37.15 24.92 1.10
N SER A 144 -37.44 24.80 2.37
CA SER A 144 -36.83 25.66 3.37
C SER A 144 -35.33 25.36 3.49
N GLN A 145 -34.55 26.34 3.92
CA GLN A 145 -33.13 26.16 4.17
C GLN A 145 -32.87 24.99 5.11
N ALA A 146 -33.67 24.80 6.15
CA ALA A 146 -33.55 23.69 7.09
C ALA A 146 -33.73 22.31 6.45
N GLN A 147 -34.59 22.16 5.44
CA GLN A 147 -34.75 20.91 4.70
C GLN A 147 -33.56 20.64 3.77
N LEU A 148 -33.00 21.66 3.15
CA LEU A 148 -31.78 21.53 2.36
C LEU A 148 -30.59 21.18 3.24
N ASP A 149 -30.40 21.91 4.36
CA ASP A 149 -29.33 21.65 5.32
C ASP A 149 -29.41 20.22 5.90
N PHE A 150 -30.62 19.74 6.17
CA PHE A 150 -30.85 18.36 6.62
C PHE A 150 -30.40 17.36 5.55
N THR A 151 -30.80 17.56 4.28
CA THR A 151 -30.44 16.66 3.18
C THR A 151 -28.93 16.63 2.98
N ILE A 152 -28.28 17.78 3.01
CA ILE A 152 -26.82 17.92 2.92
C ILE A 152 -26.16 17.17 4.08
N SER A 153 -26.58 17.44 5.31
CA SER A 153 -25.99 16.81 6.50
C SER A 153 -26.12 15.29 6.50
N ILE A 154 -27.26 14.73 6.04
CA ILE A 154 -27.44 13.27 5.90
C ILE A 154 -26.52 12.73 4.80
N GLY A 155 -26.41 13.44 3.67
CA GLY A 155 -25.50 13.06 2.60
C GLY A 155 -24.04 13.03 3.03
N GLU A 156 -23.58 14.02 3.81
CA GLU A 156 -22.23 14.06 4.38
C GLU A 156 -21.97 12.86 5.31
N GLN A 157 -22.97 12.48 6.15
CA GLN A 157 -22.83 11.28 6.99
C GLN A 157 -22.72 10.00 6.15
N CYS A 158 -23.49 9.88 5.07
CA CYS A 158 -23.39 8.76 4.14
C CYS A 158 -22.02 8.74 3.43
N ALA A 159 -21.53 9.89 2.97
CA ALA A 159 -20.22 10.01 2.36
C ALA A 159 -19.10 9.61 3.34
N CYS A 160 -19.19 10.05 4.59
CA CYS A 160 -18.24 9.66 5.66
C CYS A 160 -18.25 8.14 5.90
N ALA A 161 -19.44 7.52 5.99
CA ALA A 161 -19.56 6.06 6.18
C ALA A 161 -18.97 5.29 5.00
N LEU A 162 -19.27 5.69 3.77
CA LEU A 162 -18.75 5.08 2.55
C LEU A 162 -17.22 5.19 2.45
N ASN A 163 -16.66 6.36 2.77
CA ASN A 163 -15.21 6.55 2.77
C ASN A 163 -14.52 5.70 3.84
N LYS A 164 -15.07 5.67 5.06
CA LYS A 164 -14.57 4.81 6.15
C LYS A 164 -14.53 3.34 5.74
N ALA A 165 -15.59 2.83 5.10
CA ALA A 165 -15.63 1.45 4.62
C ALA A 165 -14.54 1.18 3.58
N ARG A 166 -14.38 2.06 2.60
CA ARG A 166 -13.33 1.95 1.58
C ARG A 166 -11.92 1.91 2.17
N LEU A 167 -11.66 2.74 3.18
CA LEU A 167 -10.37 2.74 3.87
C LEU A 167 -10.12 1.41 4.58
N ILE A 168 -11.14 0.86 5.26
CA ILE A 168 -11.04 -0.44 5.94
C ILE A 168 -10.79 -1.57 4.94
N GLU A 169 -11.53 -1.61 3.82
CA GLU A 169 -11.34 -2.61 2.77
C GLU A 169 -9.94 -2.56 2.16
N ASN A 170 -9.44 -1.36 1.86
CA ASN A 170 -8.09 -1.17 1.36
C ASN A 170 -7.03 -1.65 2.35
N GLN A 171 -7.17 -1.31 3.63
CA GLN A 171 -6.26 -1.78 4.68
C GLN A 171 -6.30 -3.30 4.83
N GLN A 172 -7.50 -3.90 4.80
CA GLN A 172 -7.67 -5.34 4.90
C GLN A 172 -7.04 -6.07 3.70
N SER A 173 -7.22 -5.55 2.50
CA SER A 173 -6.59 -6.08 1.28
C SER A 173 -5.06 -6.04 1.36
N GLN A 174 -4.50 -4.91 1.78
CA GLN A 174 -3.06 -4.76 1.98
C GLN A 174 -2.54 -5.72 3.06
N TYR A 175 -3.26 -5.84 4.18
CA TYR A 175 -2.91 -6.77 5.25
C TYR A 175 -2.93 -8.22 4.77
N ASN A 176 -3.98 -8.65 4.07
CA ASN A 176 -4.10 -10.00 3.52
C ASN A 176 -2.97 -10.31 2.53
N HIS A 177 -2.60 -9.34 1.68
CA HIS A 177 -1.48 -9.47 0.76
C HIS A 177 -0.15 -9.70 1.51
N LEU A 178 0.10 -8.92 2.56
CA LEU A 178 1.28 -9.07 3.43
C LEU A 178 1.32 -10.42 4.15
N VAL A 179 0.19 -10.87 4.69
CA VAL A 179 0.07 -12.18 5.34
C VAL A 179 0.40 -13.29 4.36
N LEU A 180 -0.20 -13.25 3.16
CA LEU A 180 0.06 -14.27 2.14
C LEU A 180 1.52 -14.29 1.69
N GLN A 181 2.15 -13.15 1.53
CA GLN A 181 3.58 -13.06 1.25
C GLN A 181 4.41 -13.68 2.37
N THR A 182 4.10 -13.34 3.62
CA THR A 182 4.80 -13.86 4.80
C THR A 182 4.66 -15.39 4.92
N GLU A 183 3.45 -15.92 4.67
CA GLU A 183 3.22 -17.37 4.67
C GLU A 183 3.99 -18.10 3.57
N LYS A 184 4.02 -17.55 2.35
CA LYS A 184 4.84 -18.08 1.23
C LYS A 184 6.32 -18.11 1.60
N LEU A 185 6.83 -17.02 2.17
CA LEU A 185 8.22 -16.91 2.61
C LEU A 185 8.54 -17.91 3.72
N SER A 186 7.67 -18.06 4.71
CA SER A 186 7.82 -19.02 5.81
C SER A 186 7.78 -20.48 5.34
N ALA A 187 6.87 -20.81 4.41
CA ALA A 187 6.80 -22.14 3.82
C ALA A 187 8.07 -22.47 3.03
N LEU A 188 8.52 -21.53 2.20
CA LEU A 188 9.78 -21.64 1.46
C LEU A 188 10.97 -21.83 2.40
N GLY A 189 10.99 -21.05 3.49
CA GLY A 189 12.01 -21.14 4.51
C GLY A 189 12.12 -22.54 5.15
N ARG A 190 10.99 -23.12 5.56
CA ARG A 190 10.96 -24.47 6.14
C ARG A 190 11.44 -25.55 5.16
N MET A 191 11.08 -25.41 3.87
CA MET A 191 11.53 -26.35 2.83
C MET A 191 13.01 -26.17 2.50
N ALA A 192 13.49 -24.93 2.45
CA ALA A 192 14.86 -24.62 2.10
C ALA A 192 15.88 -25.28 3.03
N ALA A 193 15.63 -25.37 4.33
CA ALA A 193 16.52 -25.99 5.29
C ALA A 193 16.74 -27.49 5.02
N GLY A 194 15.68 -28.23 4.67
CA GLY A 194 15.79 -29.65 4.31
C GLY A 194 16.45 -29.84 2.95
N ILE A 195 16.00 -29.10 1.94
CA ILE A 195 16.50 -29.20 0.56
C ILE A 195 17.98 -28.78 0.48
N ALA A 196 18.39 -27.77 1.21
CA ALA A 196 19.77 -27.28 1.17
C ALA A 196 20.77 -28.34 1.64
N HIS A 197 20.44 -29.13 2.68
CA HIS A 197 21.29 -30.20 3.12
C HIS A 197 21.40 -31.29 2.05
N GLU A 198 20.28 -31.65 1.41
CA GLU A 198 20.22 -32.67 0.36
C GLU A 198 20.93 -32.23 -0.93
N ILE A 199 20.89 -30.94 -1.29
CA ILE A 199 21.58 -30.43 -2.48
C ILE A 199 23.08 -30.14 -2.20
N ASN A 200 23.45 -29.68 -1.01
CA ASN A 200 24.87 -29.44 -0.68
C ASN A 200 25.71 -30.72 -0.70
N ASN A 201 25.11 -31.89 -0.41
CA ASN A 201 25.81 -33.16 -0.45
C ASN A 201 26.31 -33.54 -1.86
N PRO A 202 25.48 -33.61 -2.91
CA PRO A 202 25.93 -33.89 -4.27
C PRO A 202 26.85 -32.78 -4.82
N LEU A 203 26.59 -31.51 -4.51
CA LEU A 203 27.47 -30.41 -4.94
C LEU A 203 28.85 -30.52 -4.28
N GLY A 204 28.92 -30.93 -3.01
CA GLY A 204 30.18 -31.21 -2.33
C GLY A 204 30.96 -32.32 -3.00
N GLY A 205 30.29 -33.42 -3.40
CA GLY A 205 30.88 -34.51 -4.17
C GLY A 205 31.42 -34.06 -5.52
N ILE A 206 30.61 -33.33 -6.29
CA ILE A 206 31.04 -32.81 -7.60
C ILE A 206 32.28 -31.91 -7.45
N LEU A 207 32.28 -30.99 -6.49
CA LEU A 207 33.40 -30.08 -6.25
C LEU A 207 34.65 -30.82 -5.84
N LEU A 208 34.53 -31.84 -4.97
CA LEU A 208 35.65 -32.65 -4.52
C LEU A 208 36.29 -33.43 -5.68
N TYR A 209 35.49 -34.14 -6.47
CA TYR A 209 35.99 -34.91 -7.61
C TYR A 209 36.58 -34.04 -8.70
N SER A 210 35.90 -32.94 -9.07
CA SER A 210 36.38 -31.97 -10.06
C SER A 210 37.73 -31.35 -9.61
N SER A 211 37.85 -30.96 -8.34
CA SER A 211 39.08 -30.39 -7.79
C SER A 211 40.23 -31.42 -7.77
N ASN A 212 39.94 -32.69 -7.46
CA ASN A 212 40.96 -33.75 -7.50
C ASN A 212 41.42 -34.04 -8.94
N MET A 213 40.52 -34.04 -9.90
CA MET A 213 40.83 -34.21 -11.32
C MET A 213 41.65 -33.01 -11.83
N PHE A 214 41.22 -31.78 -11.49
CA PHE A 214 41.92 -30.55 -11.86
C PHE A 214 43.38 -30.53 -11.35
N LYS A 215 43.62 -30.97 -10.11
CA LYS A 215 44.99 -31.06 -9.54
C LYS A 215 45.87 -32.12 -10.22
N LYS A 216 45.27 -33.14 -10.83
CA LYS A 216 45.97 -34.21 -11.53
C LYS A 216 46.15 -33.92 -13.02
N ALA A 217 45.38 -33.01 -13.58
CA ALA A 217 45.46 -32.60 -15.00
C ALA A 217 46.75 -31.78 -15.22
N GLY A 218 47.48 -32.09 -16.25
CA GLY A 218 48.65 -31.30 -16.71
C GLY A 218 48.21 -29.93 -17.22
N ASP A 219 49.16 -29.02 -17.41
CA ASP A 219 48.85 -27.68 -17.85
C ASP A 219 48.26 -27.62 -19.29
N ASP A 220 48.59 -28.58 -20.12
CA ASP A 220 48.11 -28.72 -21.50
C ASP A 220 46.91 -29.66 -21.64
N ASP A 221 46.32 -30.12 -20.54
CA ASP A 221 45.17 -31.01 -20.59
C ASP A 221 43.91 -30.29 -21.12
N PRO A 222 43.32 -30.77 -22.24
CA PRO A 222 42.13 -30.15 -22.79
C PRO A 222 40.93 -30.13 -21.84
N CYS A 223 40.89 -31.03 -20.85
CA CYS A 223 39.79 -31.10 -19.85
C CYS A 223 39.94 -30.05 -18.73
N LYS A 224 41.12 -29.44 -18.55
CA LYS A 224 41.37 -28.51 -17.43
C LYS A 224 40.41 -27.33 -17.41
N LYS A 225 40.15 -26.74 -18.57
CA LYS A 225 39.15 -25.66 -18.72
C LYS A 225 37.74 -26.08 -18.38
N GLY A 226 37.35 -27.31 -18.73
CA GLY A 226 36.03 -27.86 -18.39
C GLY A 226 35.88 -28.05 -16.89
N LEU A 227 36.95 -28.54 -16.23
CA LEU A 227 36.97 -28.73 -14.78
C LEU A 227 36.88 -27.40 -14.02
N GLU A 228 37.54 -26.35 -14.50
CA GLU A 228 37.42 -25.00 -13.93
C GLU A 228 35.95 -24.48 -14.00
N ILE A 229 35.30 -24.69 -15.12
CA ILE A 229 33.91 -24.31 -15.29
C ILE A 229 33.01 -25.08 -14.32
N ILE A 230 33.17 -26.41 -14.21
CA ILE A 230 32.39 -27.23 -13.29
C ILE A 230 32.60 -26.80 -11.82
N MET A 231 33.83 -26.54 -11.42
CA MET A 231 34.14 -26.07 -10.06
C MET A 231 33.49 -24.72 -9.78
N ARG A 232 33.61 -23.79 -10.73
CA ARG A 232 32.99 -22.44 -10.62
C ARG A 232 31.46 -22.51 -10.48
N GLU A 233 30.79 -23.24 -11.38
CA GLU A 233 29.33 -23.36 -11.35
C GLU A 233 28.84 -24.15 -10.12
N THR A 234 29.58 -25.15 -9.67
CA THR A 234 29.27 -25.88 -8.44
C THR A 234 29.40 -24.98 -7.21
N THR A 235 30.45 -24.16 -7.13
CA THR A 235 30.64 -23.19 -6.06
C THR A 235 29.56 -22.14 -6.06
N ARG A 236 29.17 -21.66 -7.26
CA ARG A 236 28.04 -20.74 -7.44
C ARG A 236 26.73 -21.36 -6.94
N GLY A 237 26.43 -22.61 -7.30
CA GLY A 237 25.24 -23.34 -6.83
C GLY A 237 25.20 -23.45 -5.30
N LYS A 238 26.34 -23.74 -4.66
CA LYS A 238 26.45 -23.75 -3.19
C LYS A 238 26.16 -22.38 -2.58
N GLY A 239 26.63 -21.29 -3.21
CA GLY A 239 26.32 -19.91 -2.79
C GLY A 239 24.81 -19.63 -2.78
N ILE A 240 24.11 -19.99 -3.86
CA ILE A 240 22.66 -19.84 -3.99
C ILE A 240 21.91 -20.58 -2.87
N ILE A 241 22.32 -21.81 -2.58
CA ILE A 241 21.72 -22.61 -1.50
C ILE A 241 21.99 -21.99 -0.13
N GLN A 242 23.17 -21.42 0.08
CA GLN A 242 23.51 -20.74 1.32
C GLN A 242 22.65 -19.48 1.53
N GLU A 243 22.47 -18.66 0.50
CA GLU A 243 21.58 -17.49 0.53
C GLU A 243 20.13 -17.90 0.82
N LEU A 244 19.65 -19.01 0.22
CA LEU A 244 18.32 -19.56 0.48
C LEU A 244 18.17 -20.02 1.93
N LEU A 245 19.22 -20.62 2.51
CA LEU A 245 19.25 -21.01 3.92
C LEU A 245 19.23 -19.82 4.87
N GLU A 246 19.98 -18.77 4.55
CA GLU A 246 20.01 -17.53 5.34
C GLU A 246 18.66 -16.84 5.30
N PHE A 247 18.03 -16.77 4.12
CA PHE A 247 16.67 -16.32 3.94
C PHE A 247 15.66 -17.13 4.77
N SER A 248 15.85 -18.46 4.82
CA SER A 248 15.00 -19.41 5.56
C SER A 248 15.09 -19.31 7.08
N ARG A 249 16.24 -18.90 7.60
CA ARG A 249 16.49 -18.83 9.04
C ARG A 249 15.89 -17.57 9.62
N HIS A 250 14.61 -17.65 10.03
CA HIS A 250 13.97 -16.66 10.90
C HIS A 250 14.68 -16.65 12.27
N LYS A 251 15.87 -16.07 12.35
CA LYS A 251 16.45 -15.75 13.65
C LYS A 251 15.72 -14.51 14.17
N THR A 252 15.12 -14.63 15.36
CA THR A 252 14.69 -13.45 16.10
C THR A 252 15.89 -12.52 16.22
N PRO A 253 15.78 -11.26 15.75
CA PRO A 253 16.91 -10.34 15.79
C PRO A 253 17.37 -10.12 17.24
N ASN A 254 18.66 -10.21 17.48
CA ASN A 254 19.24 -9.82 18.76
C ASN A 254 19.52 -8.31 18.74
N LYS A 255 18.47 -7.53 18.99
CA LYS A 255 18.55 -6.07 18.94
C LYS A 255 19.27 -5.54 20.18
N ILE A 256 20.33 -4.80 19.97
CA ILE A 256 21.07 -4.03 20.99
C ILE A 256 21.23 -2.59 20.50
N ARG A 257 21.53 -1.66 21.39
CA ARG A 257 21.79 -0.27 21.01
C ARG A 257 23.12 -0.16 20.29
N LEU A 258 23.09 0.28 19.04
CA LEU A 258 24.26 0.41 18.16
C LEU A 258 24.13 1.67 17.32
N ASN A 259 25.28 2.27 17.01
CA ASN A 259 25.37 3.36 16.05
C ASN A 259 25.25 2.82 14.61
N LEU A 260 24.37 3.44 13.83
CA LEU A 260 24.11 3.03 12.47
C LEU A 260 25.32 3.24 11.55
N ASN A 261 26.05 4.36 11.73
CA ASN A 261 27.25 4.66 10.97
C ASN A 261 28.35 3.61 11.19
N ASP A 262 28.54 3.13 12.43
CA ASP A 262 29.55 2.12 12.72
C ASP A 262 29.26 0.80 11.96
N THR A 263 28.01 0.40 11.88
CA THR A 263 27.59 -0.80 11.14
C THR A 263 27.77 -0.62 9.64
N LEU A 264 27.43 0.55 9.12
CA LEU A 264 27.63 0.88 7.71
C LEU A 264 29.12 0.92 7.33
N LEU A 265 29.97 1.51 8.15
CA LEU A 265 31.41 1.56 7.93
C LEU A 265 32.06 0.18 7.93
N LYS A 266 31.59 -0.75 8.77
CA LYS A 266 32.02 -2.15 8.73
C LYS A 266 31.69 -2.81 7.40
N ALA A 267 30.46 -2.66 6.92
CA ALA A 267 30.04 -3.18 5.61
C ALA A 267 30.90 -2.61 4.46
N LEU A 268 31.20 -1.31 4.52
CA LEU A 268 32.06 -0.64 3.53
C LEU A 268 33.49 -1.22 3.53
N SER A 269 34.06 -1.43 4.71
CA SER A 269 35.42 -1.99 4.84
C SER A 269 35.55 -3.38 4.24
N ILE A 270 34.50 -4.20 4.30
CA ILE A 270 34.47 -5.55 3.70
C ILE A 270 34.49 -5.45 2.17
N LEU A 271 33.89 -4.42 1.59
CA LEU A 271 33.73 -4.27 0.15
C LEU A 271 34.78 -3.39 -0.52
N GLU A 272 35.71 -2.82 0.23
CA GLU A 272 36.73 -1.88 -0.26
C GLU A 272 37.52 -2.44 -1.47
N ASN A 273 37.96 -3.69 -1.38
CA ASN A 273 38.66 -4.37 -2.47
C ASN A 273 37.80 -4.55 -3.72
N GLU A 274 36.51 -4.85 -3.56
CA GLU A 274 35.57 -5.00 -4.68
C GLU A 274 35.36 -3.68 -5.41
N PHE A 275 35.21 -2.58 -4.70
CA PHE A 275 35.10 -1.25 -5.26
C PHE A 275 36.36 -0.82 -6.00
N MET A 276 37.53 -1.11 -5.41
CA MET A 276 38.83 -0.83 -6.05
C MET A 276 39.00 -1.60 -7.37
N LEU A 277 38.70 -2.89 -7.38
CA LEU A 277 38.80 -3.76 -8.56
C LEU A 277 37.85 -3.31 -9.69
N ARG A 278 36.69 -2.76 -9.33
CA ARG A 278 35.68 -2.24 -10.27
C ARG A 278 35.88 -0.77 -10.64
N HIS A 279 36.89 -0.11 -10.12
CA HIS A 279 37.13 1.34 -10.31
C HIS A 279 35.94 2.20 -9.89
N ILE A 280 35.28 1.82 -8.79
CA ILE A 280 34.13 2.54 -8.23
C ILE A 280 34.62 3.52 -7.16
N LYS A 281 34.24 4.79 -7.29
CA LYS A 281 34.51 5.82 -6.28
C LYS A 281 33.37 5.87 -5.28
N VAL A 282 33.67 5.59 -3.99
CA VAL A 282 32.70 5.73 -2.91
C VAL A 282 32.87 7.09 -2.23
N THR A 283 31.80 7.85 -2.10
CA THR A 283 31.72 9.10 -1.36
C THR A 283 30.74 8.98 -0.20
N GLN A 284 31.06 9.58 0.94
CA GLN A 284 30.29 9.44 2.17
C GLN A 284 29.99 10.82 2.75
N THR A 285 28.73 11.02 3.15
CA THR A 285 28.26 12.19 3.91
C THR A 285 27.49 11.66 5.12
N LEU A 286 28.22 11.37 6.20
CA LEU A 286 27.65 10.74 7.38
C LEU A 286 27.34 11.80 8.43
N ALA A 287 26.09 11.81 8.95
CA ALA A 287 25.70 12.69 10.05
C ALA A 287 26.45 12.29 11.34
N GLU A 288 26.98 13.28 12.05
CA GLU A 288 27.73 13.06 13.29
C GLU A 288 26.81 12.88 14.52
N ASP A 289 25.55 13.26 14.39
CA ASP A 289 24.57 13.38 15.49
C ASP A 289 23.54 12.22 15.50
N LEU A 290 23.83 11.08 14.85
CA LEU A 290 22.98 9.90 14.93
C LEU A 290 22.97 9.32 16.34
N GLU A 291 21.77 8.96 16.82
CA GLU A 291 21.56 8.29 18.10
C GLU A 291 21.81 6.79 17.98
N ASP A 292 22.15 6.11 19.09
CA ASP A 292 22.16 4.65 19.08
C ASP A 292 20.73 4.10 19.02
N ILE A 293 20.44 3.27 18.01
CA ILE A 293 19.14 2.65 17.83
C ILE A 293 19.15 1.15 18.15
N LEU A 294 17.98 0.59 18.49
CA LEU A 294 17.82 -0.84 18.74
C LEU A 294 17.86 -1.63 17.43
N MET A 295 19.00 -2.27 17.14
CA MET A 295 19.15 -3.08 15.94
C MET A 295 20.05 -4.31 16.16
N ASP A 296 19.88 -5.32 15.32
CA ASP A 296 20.82 -6.44 15.18
C ASP A 296 21.90 -6.03 14.18
N GLY A 297 23.10 -5.75 14.69
CA GLY A 297 24.21 -5.26 13.89
C GLY A 297 24.61 -6.19 12.75
N ASN A 298 24.55 -7.53 12.95
CA ASN A 298 24.89 -8.49 11.90
C ASN A 298 23.86 -8.50 10.78
N GLN A 299 22.56 -8.40 11.13
CA GLN A 299 21.49 -8.33 10.13
C GLN A 299 21.56 -7.02 9.34
N MET A 300 21.79 -5.89 9.99
CA MET A 300 21.93 -4.61 9.31
C MET A 300 23.20 -4.52 8.46
N GLU A 301 24.33 -5.07 8.93
CA GLU A 301 25.54 -5.22 8.13
C GLU A 301 25.27 -6.02 6.84
N GLN A 302 24.51 -7.11 6.93
CA GLN A 302 24.10 -7.91 5.77
C GLN A 302 23.24 -7.08 4.79
N VAL A 303 22.31 -6.23 5.29
CA VAL A 303 21.54 -5.32 4.45
C VAL A 303 22.46 -4.37 3.70
N PHE A 304 23.39 -3.70 4.38
CA PHE A 304 24.30 -2.75 3.75
C PHE A 304 25.22 -3.43 2.72
N ILE A 305 25.80 -4.58 3.05
CA ILE A 305 26.63 -5.35 2.11
C ILE A 305 25.84 -5.65 0.84
N ASN A 306 24.61 -6.12 0.99
CA ASN A 306 23.77 -6.49 -0.14
C ASN A 306 23.39 -5.29 -1.02
N LEU A 307 22.99 -4.15 -0.43
CA LEU A 307 22.67 -2.94 -1.18
C LEU A 307 23.90 -2.37 -1.88
N LEU A 308 25.05 -2.33 -1.22
CA LEU A 308 26.31 -1.85 -1.77
C LEU A 308 26.82 -2.74 -2.91
N LEU A 309 26.70 -4.07 -2.79
CA LEU A 309 27.01 -5.01 -3.87
C LEU A 309 26.07 -4.83 -5.07
N ASN A 310 24.79 -4.59 -4.83
CA ASN A 310 23.83 -4.32 -5.90
C ASN A 310 24.14 -3.02 -6.64
N ALA A 311 24.52 -1.97 -5.93
CA ALA A 311 24.99 -0.70 -6.48
C ALA A 311 26.27 -0.92 -7.33
N ALA A 312 27.27 -1.63 -6.78
CA ALA A 312 28.49 -1.94 -7.50
C ALA A 312 28.27 -2.77 -8.77
N GLN A 313 27.31 -3.68 -8.73
CA GLN A 313 26.96 -4.52 -9.89
C GLN A 313 26.11 -3.79 -10.95
N ALA A 314 25.45 -2.68 -10.59
CA ALA A 314 24.72 -1.84 -11.54
C ALA A 314 25.65 -0.95 -12.39
N ILE A 315 26.90 -0.78 -11.94
CA ILE A 315 27.94 0.02 -12.59
C ILE A 315 28.79 -0.88 -13.48
N ASP A 316 28.83 -0.58 -14.78
CA ASP A 316 29.46 -1.47 -15.78
C ASP A 316 31.00 -1.41 -15.78
N LYS A 317 31.61 -0.21 -15.80
CA LYS A 317 33.07 -0.06 -15.94
C LYS A 317 33.70 0.79 -14.85
N GLN A 318 33.20 1.99 -14.68
CA GLN A 318 33.61 2.93 -13.63
C GLN A 318 32.39 3.78 -13.26
N GLY A 319 32.31 4.21 -12.02
CA GLY A 319 31.20 5.03 -11.56
C GLY A 319 31.36 5.43 -10.11
N GLN A 320 30.28 5.90 -9.53
CA GLN A 320 30.27 6.44 -8.20
C GLN A 320 29.11 5.83 -7.37
N ILE A 321 29.40 5.58 -6.10
CA ILE A 321 28.40 5.29 -5.09
C ILE A 321 28.47 6.41 -4.06
N HIS A 322 27.36 7.07 -3.82
CA HIS A 322 27.22 8.08 -2.78
C HIS A 322 26.40 7.53 -1.63
N ILE A 323 26.89 7.71 -0.42
CA ILE A 323 26.25 7.24 0.81
C ILE A 323 26.00 8.44 1.70
N GLU A 324 24.75 8.59 2.13
CA GLU A 324 24.35 9.65 3.01
C GLU A 324 23.60 9.08 4.21
N THR A 325 23.91 9.58 5.42
CA THR A 325 23.12 9.31 6.62
C THR A 325 22.63 10.61 7.22
N ARG A 326 21.39 10.63 7.70
CA ARG A 326 20.78 11.79 8.34
C ARG A 326 19.72 11.37 9.34
N MET A 327 19.47 12.26 10.31
CA MET A 327 18.37 12.12 11.25
C MET A 327 17.18 12.98 10.80
N ASP A 328 15.99 12.41 10.76
CA ASP A 328 14.72 13.11 10.64
C ASP A 328 14.06 13.18 12.01
N ALA A 329 14.36 14.27 12.73
CA ALA A 329 13.90 14.45 14.10
C ALA A 329 12.38 14.62 14.21
N ASP A 330 11.72 15.16 13.18
CA ASP A 330 10.27 15.38 13.15
C ASP A 330 9.53 14.07 13.03
N ARG A 331 10.04 13.14 12.21
CA ARG A 331 9.48 11.81 12.03
C ARG A 331 10.02 10.78 13.02
N GLY A 332 11.09 11.10 13.75
CA GLY A 332 11.75 10.18 14.66
C GLY A 332 12.43 9.01 13.93
N LEU A 333 13.12 9.29 12.84
CA LEU A 333 13.75 8.28 11.98
C LEU A 333 15.22 8.58 11.76
N GLU A 334 16.05 7.54 11.67
CA GLU A 334 17.35 7.58 11.03
C GLU A 334 17.24 7.07 9.60
N ILE A 335 17.88 7.77 8.68
CA ILE A 335 17.78 7.52 7.25
C ILE A 335 19.16 7.27 6.69
N VAL A 336 19.29 6.18 5.92
CA VAL A 336 20.48 5.86 5.12
C VAL A 336 20.09 5.86 3.65
N GLU A 337 20.81 6.60 2.84
CA GLU A 337 20.65 6.62 1.39
C GLU A 337 21.92 6.09 0.74
N ILE A 338 21.76 5.14 -0.19
CA ILE A 338 22.83 4.55 -1.00
C ILE A 338 22.45 4.78 -2.47
N ALA A 339 23.14 5.69 -3.11
CA ALA A 339 22.89 6.09 -4.50
C ALA A 339 24.04 5.66 -5.41
N ASP A 340 23.72 5.00 -6.51
CA ASP A 340 24.66 4.65 -7.60
C ASP A 340 24.31 5.42 -8.87
N ASP A 341 25.30 5.58 -9.75
CA ASP A 341 25.18 6.13 -11.10
C ASP A 341 25.15 5.04 -12.18
N GLY A 342 24.67 3.85 -11.82
CA GLY A 342 24.61 2.68 -12.67
C GLY A 342 23.48 2.69 -13.72
N CYS A 343 23.17 1.51 -14.24
CA CYS A 343 22.18 1.33 -15.32
C CYS A 343 20.75 1.72 -14.93
N GLY A 344 20.44 1.85 -13.64
CA GLY A 344 19.09 2.12 -13.15
C GLY A 344 18.11 0.98 -13.39
N ILE A 345 16.84 1.21 -13.03
CA ILE A 345 15.75 0.23 -13.04
C ILE A 345 14.56 0.81 -13.80
N ALA A 346 13.93 0.00 -14.63
CA ALA A 346 12.72 0.40 -15.35
C ALA A 346 11.52 0.54 -14.39
N PRO A 347 10.61 1.49 -14.62
CA PRO A 347 9.46 1.72 -13.73
C PRO A 347 8.58 0.47 -13.52
N GLU A 348 8.47 -0.37 -14.54
CA GLU A 348 7.68 -1.62 -14.51
C GLU A 348 8.30 -2.70 -13.60
N GLU A 349 9.61 -2.60 -13.34
CA GLU A 349 10.37 -3.54 -12.53
C GLU A 349 10.44 -3.09 -11.05
N ALA A 350 10.30 -1.79 -10.78
CA ALA A 350 10.45 -1.23 -9.44
C ALA A 350 9.52 -1.87 -8.40
N GLY A 351 8.30 -2.22 -8.78
CA GLY A 351 7.33 -2.89 -7.90
C GLY A 351 7.67 -4.34 -7.55
N LYS A 352 8.58 -4.99 -8.32
CA LYS A 352 8.92 -6.40 -8.16
C LYS A 352 10.27 -6.64 -7.50
N LEU A 353 11.04 -5.59 -7.24
CA LEU A 353 12.43 -5.69 -6.76
C LEU A 353 12.59 -6.46 -5.46
N PHE A 354 11.58 -6.42 -4.60
CA PHE A 354 11.58 -7.11 -3.31
C PHE A 354 10.89 -8.48 -3.36
N GLU A 355 10.41 -8.92 -4.54
CA GLU A 355 9.88 -10.27 -4.70
C GLU A 355 11.02 -11.29 -4.71
N PRO A 356 10.90 -12.39 -3.95
CA PRO A 356 11.92 -13.44 -3.96
C PRO A 356 12.13 -14.04 -5.35
N PHE A 357 13.38 -14.32 -5.69
CA PHE A 357 13.82 -14.84 -7.00
C PHE A 357 13.65 -13.90 -8.18
N TYR A 358 13.18 -12.68 -7.96
CA TYR A 358 13.16 -11.69 -9.01
C TYR A 358 14.55 -11.10 -9.23
N SER A 359 15.09 -11.26 -10.42
CA SER A 359 16.39 -10.69 -10.82
C SER A 359 16.43 -10.43 -12.30
N THR A 360 16.88 -9.25 -12.70
CA THR A 360 17.16 -8.89 -14.09
C THR A 360 18.57 -9.32 -14.52
N LYS A 361 19.41 -9.76 -13.57
CA LYS A 361 20.78 -10.16 -13.79
C LYS A 361 20.86 -11.68 -14.00
N SER A 362 21.59 -12.11 -15.05
CA SER A 362 21.81 -13.54 -15.36
C SER A 362 22.52 -14.33 -14.24
N THR A 363 23.24 -13.63 -13.37
CA THR A 363 24.01 -14.24 -12.26
C THR A 363 23.38 -13.99 -10.90
N GLY A 364 22.33 -13.17 -10.81
CA GLY A 364 21.66 -12.84 -9.55
C GLY A 364 20.70 -13.91 -9.09
N THR A 365 20.66 -14.17 -7.79
CA THR A 365 19.74 -15.14 -7.17
C THR A 365 18.33 -14.55 -6.98
N GLY A 366 18.21 -13.24 -6.95
CA GLY A 366 16.96 -12.51 -6.65
C GLY A 366 16.52 -12.63 -5.19
N LEU A 367 17.36 -13.13 -4.30
CA LEU A 367 17.03 -13.27 -2.87
C LEU A 367 17.53 -12.10 -2.03
N GLY A 368 18.59 -11.43 -2.43
CA GLY A 368 19.27 -10.43 -1.62
C GLY A 368 18.35 -9.28 -1.21
N LEU A 369 17.64 -8.64 -2.15
CA LEU A 369 16.72 -7.54 -1.83
C LEU A 369 15.52 -7.98 -1.01
N ALA A 370 15.01 -9.20 -1.24
CA ALA A 370 13.92 -9.77 -0.43
C ALA A 370 14.38 -10.02 1.03
N VAL A 371 15.60 -10.50 1.23
CA VAL A 371 16.23 -10.63 2.57
C VAL A 371 16.37 -9.27 3.23
N SER A 372 16.93 -8.27 2.51
CA SER A 372 17.10 -6.92 3.03
C SER A 372 15.78 -6.30 3.45
N TYR A 373 14.72 -6.45 2.64
CA TYR A 373 13.38 -6.01 2.97
C TYR A 373 12.86 -6.65 4.25
N GLY A 374 13.01 -7.98 4.41
CA GLY A 374 12.59 -8.71 5.61
C GLY A 374 13.35 -8.26 6.86
N ILE A 375 14.66 -8.06 6.78
CA ILE A 375 15.48 -7.57 7.89
C ILE A 375 15.05 -6.17 8.32
N VAL A 376 14.93 -5.23 7.38
CA VAL A 376 14.53 -3.84 7.67
C VAL A 376 13.13 -3.81 8.31
N ARG A 377 12.19 -4.62 7.82
CA ARG A 377 10.85 -4.74 8.41
C ARG A 377 10.87 -5.33 9.83
N ASN A 378 11.73 -6.32 10.11
CA ASN A 378 11.92 -6.86 11.45
C ASN A 378 12.48 -5.81 12.43
N HIS A 379 13.12 -4.76 11.92
CA HIS A 379 13.59 -3.60 12.66
C HIS A 379 12.58 -2.44 12.67
N GLU A 380 11.31 -2.72 12.29
CA GLU A 380 10.22 -1.72 12.22
C GLU A 380 10.50 -0.57 11.24
N GLY A 381 11.48 -0.78 10.37
CA GLY A 381 11.92 0.16 9.36
C GLY A 381 11.18 0.02 8.02
N GLN A 382 11.56 0.87 7.09
CA GLN A 382 11.10 0.86 5.70
C GLN A 382 12.28 0.97 4.75
N ILE A 383 12.21 0.26 3.62
CA ILE A 383 13.15 0.41 2.50
C ILE A 383 12.38 0.91 1.28
N ARG A 384 12.94 1.90 0.61
CA ARG A 384 12.37 2.52 -0.60
C ARG A 384 13.40 2.53 -1.72
N VAL A 385 12.92 2.62 -2.96
CA VAL A 385 13.74 2.72 -4.15
C VAL A 385 13.26 3.90 -5.00
N ALA A 386 14.22 4.72 -5.44
CA ALA A 386 14.02 5.73 -6.47
C ALA A 386 15.05 5.46 -7.57
N SER A 387 14.59 5.17 -8.78
CA SER A 387 15.50 4.80 -9.89
C SER A 387 15.00 5.36 -11.20
N GLN A 388 15.94 5.67 -12.07
CA GLN A 388 15.67 6.04 -13.45
C GLN A 388 16.64 5.31 -14.36
N LEU A 389 16.13 4.69 -15.43
CA LEU A 389 16.92 3.94 -16.39
C LEU A 389 18.07 4.82 -16.96
N ASN A 390 19.29 4.28 -16.94
CA ASN A 390 20.54 4.93 -17.32
C ASN A 390 20.94 6.18 -16.51
N LYS A 391 20.37 6.37 -15.32
CA LYS A 391 20.75 7.45 -14.40
C LYS A 391 21.13 6.98 -13.00
N GLY A 392 20.91 5.69 -12.73
CA GLY A 392 21.23 5.08 -11.46
C GLY A 392 20.05 4.84 -10.55
N THR A 393 20.35 4.37 -9.35
CA THR A 393 19.39 3.98 -8.33
C THR A 393 19.76 4.57 -6.98
N CYS A 394 18.77 5.05 -6.24
CA CYS A 394 18.89 5.43 -4.84
C CYS A 394 18.03 4.50 -4.00
N MET A 395 18.67 3.78 -3.09
CA MET A 395 18.02 2.96 -2.05
C MET A 395 18.02 3.73 -0.75
N THR A 396 16.83 3.92 -0.16
CA THR A 396 16.64 4.63 1.10
C THR A 396 16.16 3.65 2.17
N ILE A 397 16.85 3.57 3.30
CA ILE A 397 16.45 2.81 4.48
C ILE A 397 16.03 3.82 5.55
N GLU A 398 14.85 3.64 6.12
CA GLU A 398 14.33 4.42 7.24
C GLU A 398 14.19 3.51 8.46
N LEU A 399 14.85 3.84 9.58
CA LEU A 399 14.80 3.09 10.83
C LEU A 399 14.24 3.98 11.95
N PRO A 400 13.32 3.48 12.81
CA PRO A 400 12.74 4.28 13.87
C PRO A 400 13.75 4.52 15.00
N LEU A 401 13.76 5.74 15.52
CA LEU A 401 14.38 6.04 16.80
C LEU A 401 13.55 5.38 17.91
N ASP A 402 14.22 4.69 18.84
CA ASP A 402 13.57 4.11 20.02
C ASP A 402 13.23 5.23 21.02
N ARG A 403 12.23 6.05 20.69
CA ARG A 403 11.67 7.00 21.65
C ARG A 403 10.54 6.33 22.39
N PRO A 404 10.59 6.20 23.75
CA PRO A 404 9.43 5.74 24.50
C PRO A 404 8.24 6.65 24.17
N ALA A 405 7.13 6.04 23.75
CA ALA A 405 5.93 6.77 23.33
C ALA A 405 5.59 7.83 24.37
N ALA A 406 5.57 9.10 23.97
CA ALA A 406 5.33 10.28 24.81
C ALA A 406 3.95 10.30 25.49
N SER A 407 3.17 9.22 25.37
CA SER A 407 1.84 9.04 25.97
C SER A 407 1.85 8.55 27.45
N ALA A 408 3.01 8.10 27.98
CA ALA A 408 3.06 7.59 29.36
C ALA A 408 3.32 8.67 30.44
N LEU A 409 3.71 9.88 30.08
CA LEU A 409 4.08 10.94 31.01
C LEU A 409 2.95 11.91 31.40
N LYS A 410 1.73 11.77 30.84
CA LYS A 410 0.59 12.64 31.21
C LYS A 410 -0.27 12.16 32.37
N ASN A 411 -0.03 10.98 32.94
CA ASN A 411 -0.87 10.42 34.01
C ASN A 411 -0.22 10.36 35.41
N GLN A 412 0.96 10.93 35.63
CA GLN A 412 1.57 10.98 36.98
C GLN A 412 1.55 12.34 37.65
N GLY A 413 0.76 13.28 37.17
CA GLY A 413 0.69 14.64 37.70
C GLY A 413 -0.69 15.03 38.24
N LYS A 414 -1.44 14.14 38.91
CA LYS A 414 -2.58 14.48 39.80
C LYS A 414 -2.79 13.36 40.81
N ALA A 415 -2.11 13.46 41.90
CA ALA A 415 -2.49 12.91 43.19
C ALA A 415 -2.38 14.04 44.22
#